data_4938f7b35f117b424ff5312e8cbab920
#
_entry.id   4938f7b35f117b424ff5312e8cbab920
#
_cell.length_a   1.000
_cell.length_b   1.000
_cell.length_c   1.000
_cell.angle_alpha   90.00
_cell.angle_beta   90.00
_cell.angle_gamma   90.00
#
_symmetry.space_group_name_H-M   'P 1'
#
loop_
_entity.id
_entity.type
_entity.pdbx_description
1 polymer ?
#
loop_
_entity_poly.entity_id
_entity_poly.type
_entity_poly.pdbx_seq_one_letter_code
_entity_poly.pdbx_strand_id
1 'polypeptide(L)'
;MRPFVLLILLGLALGQSAPLEAVLVLREDVLEEGRLVAYTGTQRYPVASEAELLRLLDRLARPPRPPRFIYQDGRWRGVEKKGLAFDREEALKAFREARAQGKKRFLLPVRYTPPSPSLKDLYALGVREHLATAETGFWGSSPERVHNIRLAASRLDGLLVPPGPFSFNRA
;
A
#
# COMPACT_ATOMS: atom_id res chain seq x y z
N MET A 1 -47.59 -24.61 52.13
CA MET A 1 -46.25 -24.02 51.93
C MET A 1 -45.58 -24.74 50.79
N ARG A 2 -45.45 -24.14 49.62
CA ARG A 2 -44.75 -24.71 48.45
C ARG A 2 -43.35 -24.10 48.38
N PRO A 3 -42.26 -24.86 48.21
CA PRO A 3 -40.93 -24.29 48.06
C PRO A 3 -40.76 -23.77 46.64
N PHE A 4 -40.35 -22.50 46.54
CA PHE A 4 -39.93 -21.85 45.31
C PHE A 4 -38.53 -22.38 44.95
N VAL A 5 -38.43 -23.15 43.88
CA VAL A 5 -37.14 -23.55 43.32
C VAL A 5 -36.64 -22.41 42.45
N LEU A 6 -35.66 -21.67 42.96
CA LEU A 6 -34.95 -20.65 42.23
C LEU A 6 -33.99 -21.29 41.21
N LEU A 7 -34.40 -21.36 39.95
CA LEU A 7 -33.56 -21.84 38.85
C LEU A 7 -32.56 -20.75 38.50
N ILE A 8 -31.32 -20.86 39.01
CA ILE A 8 -30.21 -19.98 38.59
C ILE A 8 -29.75 -20.45 37.21
N LEU A 9 -30.23 -19.77 36.17
CA LEU A 9 -29.65 -19.89 34.82
C LEU A 9 -28.26 -19.28 34.85
N LEU A 10 -27.24 -20.10 35.03
CA LEU A 10 -25.84 -19.74 34.76
C LEU A 10 -25.72 -19.56 33.23
N GLY A 11 -25.88 -18.35 32.74
CA GLY A 11 -25.53 -18.01 31.37
C GLY A 11 -24.03 -18.22 31.16
N LEU A 12 -23.67 -19.30 30.48
CA LEU A 12 -22.35 -19.47 29.90
C LEU A 12 -22.13 -18.32 28.92
N ALA A 13 -21.56 -17.23 29.41
CA ALA A 13 -20.93 -16.23 28.55
C ALA A 13 -19.81 -16.98 27.81
N LEU A 14 -20.08 -17.38 26.57
CA LEU A 14 -19.04 -17.80 25.64
C LEU A 14 -18.02 -16.68 25.59
N GLY A 15 -16.94 -16.83 26.33
CA GLY A 15 -15.88 -15.85 26.46
C GLY A 15 -15.24 -15.61 25.10
N GLN A 16 -15.72 -14.58 24.42
CA GLN A 16 -14.99 -14.05 23.28
C GLN A 16 -13.68 -13.51 23.82
N SER A 17 -12.61 -14.24 23.54
CA SER A 17 -11.27 -13.79 23.93
C SER A 17 -11.01 -12.44 23.29
N ALA A 18 -10.45 -11.51 24.06
CA ALA A 18 -10.14 -10.15 23.61
C ALA A 18 -9.37 -10.19 22.27
N PRO A 19 -9.67 -9.27 21.34
CA PRO A 19 -8.98 -9.21 20.06
C PRO A 19 -7.49 -8.94 20.25
N LEU A 20 -6.65 -9.60 19.45
CA LEU A 20 -5.23 -9.30 19.33
C LEU A 20 -5.03 -8.18 18.32
N GLU A 21 -4.01 -7.35 18.52
CA GLU A 21 -3.58 -6.38 17.51
C GLU A 21 -2.60 -7.05 16.53
N ALA A 22 -3.03 -7.22 15.28
CA ALA A 22 -2.14 -7.56 14.17
C ALA A 22 -1.40 -6.30 13.71
N VAL A 23 -0.07 -6.32 13.79
CA VAL A 23 0.78 -5.16 13.46
C VAL A 23 1.42 -5.39 12.10
N LEU A 24 1.07 -4.55 11.13
CA LEU A 24 1.70 -4.49 9.81
C LEU A 24 2.77 -3.38 9.82
N VAL A 25 4.00 -3.74 9.51
CA VAL A 25 5.08 -2.78 9.29
C VAL A 25 5.09 -2.43 7.80
N LEU A 26 4.94 -1.18 7.45
CA LEU A 26 5.03 -0.67 6.08
C LEU A 26 6.40 -0.06 5.84
N ARG A 27 6.99 -0.36 4.68
CA ARG A 27 8.25 0.22 4.23
C ARG A 27 8.05 0.85 2.87
N GLU A 28 8.20 2.16 2.80
CA GLU A 28 7.98 2.93 1.58
C GLU A 28 9.25 3.71 1.25
N ASP A 29 9.67 3.68 -0.02
CA ASP A 29 10.73 4.53 -0.52
C ASP A 29 10.07 5.76 -1.16
N VAL A 30 10.61 6.94 -0.87
CA VAL A 30 10.14 8.23 -1.40
C VAL A 30 11.34 8.97 -1.93
N LEU A 31 11.22 9.51 -3.12
CA LEU A 31 12.20 10.41 -3.69
C LEU A 31 11.73 11.84 -3.47
N GLU A 32 12.45 12.60 -2.68
CA GLU A 32 12.13 13.99 -2.35
C GLU A 32 13.40 14.82 -2.25
N GLU A 33 13.35 16.04 -2.81
CA GLU A 33 14.49 16.97 -2.83
C GLU A 33 15.80 16.33 -3.32
N GLY A 34 15.71 15.50 -4.37
CA GLY A 34 16.86 14.81 -4.95
C GLY A 34 17.42 13.66 -4.11
N ARG A 35 16.74 13.25 -3.06
CA ARG A 35 17.18 12.18 -2.13
C ARG A 35 16.17 11.05 -2.06
N LEU A 36 16.67 9.84 -2.09
CA LEU A 36 15.86 8.65 -1.83
C LEU A 36 15.81 8.39 -0.32
N VAL A 37 14.62 8.52 0.27
CA VAL A 37 14.39 8.37 1.71
C VAL A 37 13.51 7.15 1.95
N ALA A 38 13.91 6.27 2.88
CA ALA A 38 13.12 5.12 3.30
C ALA A 38 12.29 5.46 4.53
N TYR A 39 10.97 5.37 4.41
CA TYR A 39 10.04 5.53 5.51
C TYR A 39 9.57 4.19 6.05
N THR A 40 9.44 4.11 7.36
CA THR A 40 8.86 2.94 8.03
C THR A 40 7.67 3.41 8.87
N GLY A 41 6.52 2.81 8.63
CA GLY A 41 5.29 3.07 9.40
C GLY A 41 4.70 1.77 9.93
N THR A 42 3.80 1.88 10.89
CA THR A 42 3.06 0.72 11.42
C THR A 42 1.57 0.96 11.34
N GLN A 43 0.84 -0.06 10.92
CA GLN A 43 -0.62 -0.09 10.99
C GLN A 43 -1.05 -1.23 11.91
N ARG A 44 -2.12 -1.03 12.67
CA ARG A 44 -2.63 -1.98 13.64
C ARG A 44 -4.07 -2.32 13.32
N TYR A 45 -4.39 -3.61 13.41
CA TYR A 45 -5.71 -4.13 13.08
C TYR A 45 -6.17 -5.06 14.20
N PRO A 46 -7.36 -4.84 14.78
CA PRO A 46 -7.93 -5.77 15.73
C PRO A 46 -8.34 -7.06 15.02
N VAL A 47 -8.00 -8.20 15.61
CA VAL A 47 -8.29 -9.54 15.09
C VAL A 47 -8.74 -10.43 16.24
N ALA A 48 -9.99 -10.87 16.22
CA ALA A 48 -10.56 -11.74 17.25
C ALA A 48 -10.48 -13.22 16.89
N SER A 49 -10.40 -13.60 15.61
CA SER A 49 -10.41 -14.98 15.15
C SER A 49 -9.49 -15.21 13.95
N GLU A 50 -9.15 -16.48 13.68
CA GLU A 50 -8.39 -16.89 12.49
C GLU A 50 -9.12 -16.51 11.20
N ALA A 51 -10.45 -16.63 11.17
CA ALA A 51 -11.24 -16.25 10.01
C ALA A 51 -11.18 -14.73 9.73
N GLU A 52 -11.15 -13.90 10.78
CA GLU A 52 -10.92 -12.44 10.61
C GLU A 52 -9.51 -12.13 10.14
N LEU A 53 -8.50 -12.85 10.66
CA LEU A 53 -7.13 -12.71 10.19
C LEU A 53 -7.04 -13.01 8.69
N LEU A 54 -7.56 -14.12 8.22
CA LEU A 54 -7.51 -14.48 6.80
C LEU A 54 -8.19 -13.42 5.91
N ARG A 55 -9.37 -12.93 6.32
CA ARG A 55 -10.04 -11.81 5.60
C ARG A 55 -9.22 -10.52 5.62
N LEU A 56 -8.51 -10.25 6.71
CA LEU A 56 -7.60 -9.11 6.81
C LEU A 56 -6.44 -9.25 5.81
N LEU A 57 -5.80 -10.42 5.75
CA LEU A 57 -4.71 -10.68 4.80
C LEU A 57 -5.16 -10.49 3.35
N ASP A 58 -6.33 -11.01 2.97
CA ASP A 58 -6.88 -10.85 1.62
C ASP A 58 -7.14 -9.37 1.28
N ARG A 59 -7.62 -8.59 2.23
CA ARG A 59 -7.85 -7.14 2.06
C ARG A 59 -6.56 -6.33 1.96
N LEU A 60 -5.50 -6.74 2.66
CA LEU A 60 -4.22 -6.03 2.68
C LEU A 60 -3.32 -6.43 1.52
N ALA A 61 -3.48 -7.65 0.98
CA ALA A 61 -2.71 -8.11 -0.17
C ALA A 61 -2.94 -7.19 -1.37
N ARG A 62 -1.85 -6.80 -2.01
CA ARG A 62 -1.92 -5.92 -3.18
C ARG A 62 -0.71 -6.11 -4.10
N PRO A 63 -0.87 -5.94 -5.42
CA PRO A 63 0.25 -5.88 -6.33
C PRO A 63 1.08 -4.59 -6.11
N PRO A 64 2.34 -4.57 -6.53
CA PRO A 64 3.13 -3.35 -6.56
C PRO A 64 2.53 -2.34 -7.54
N ARG A 65 2.69 -1.05 -7.25
CA ARG A 65 2.32 0.03 -8.16
C ARG A 65 3.57 0.80 -8.58
N PRO A 66 3.72 1.10 -9.87
CA PRO A 66 4.89 1.80 -10.37
C PRO A 66 5.06 3.18 -9.73
N PRO A 67 6.26 3.73 -9.74
CA PRO A 67 6.54 5.07 -9.27
C PRO A 67 5.66 6.10 -9.95
N ARG A 68 5.24 7.09 -9.17
CA ARG A 68 4.54 8.29 -9.65
C ARG A 68 5.26 9.51 -9.13
N PHE A 69 5.37 10.51 -9.97
CA PHE A 69 5.96 11.78 -9.62
C PHE A 69 4.86 12.81 -9.43
N ILE A 70 4.88 13.49 -8.30
CA ILE A 70 3.88 14.49 -7.90
C ILE A 70 4.63 15.79 -7.72
N TYR A 71 4.19 16.83 -8.44
CA TYR A 71 4.64 18.19 -8.24
C TYR A 71 3.50 19.00 -7.65
N GLN A 72 3.69 19.47 -6.43
CA GLN A 72 2.69 20.23 -5.71
C GLN A 72 3.38 21.29 -4.84
N ASP A 73 2.87 22.53 -4.86
CA ASP A 73 3.35 23.64 -4.04
C ASP A 73 4.87 23.89 -4.17
N GLY A 74 5.38 23.80 -5.42
CA GLY A 74 6.79 23.99 -5.70
C GLY A 74 7.70 22.82 -5.29
N ARG A 75 7.13 21.74 -4.76
CA ARG A 75 7.85 20.55 -4.32
C ARG A 75 7.56 19.37 -5.21
N TRP A 76 8.59 18.61 -5.48
CA TRP A 76 8.53 17.40 -6.26
C TRP A 76 8.79 16.18 -5.39
N ARG A 77 7.93 15.16 -5.52
CA ARG A 77 8.05 13.89 -4.83
C ARG A 77 7.82 12.74 -5.79
N GLY A 78 8.70 11.75 -5.74
CA GLY A 78 8.46 10.44 -6.32
C GLY A 78 7.94 9.50 -5.23
N VAL A 79 6.85 8.81 -5.49
CA VAL A 79 6.26 7.82 -4.58
C VAL A 79 6.00 6.52 -5.31
N GLU A 80 6.20 5.40 -4.63
CA GLU A 80 5.84 4.07 -5.14
C GLU A 80 5.04 3.31 -4.09
N LYS A 81 4.35 2.24 -4.49
CA LYS A 81 3.75 1.31 -3.55
C LYS A 81 4.27 -0.08 -3.78
N LYS A 82 4.96 -0.62 -2.80
CA LYS A 82 5.37 -2.02 -2.80
C LYS A 82 4.15 -2.93 -2.74
N GLY A 83 4.20 -4.02 -3.47
CA GLY A 83 3.25 -5.11 -3.34
C GLY A 83 3.36 -5.73 -1.95
N LEU A 84 2.26 -6.20 -1.42
CA LEU A 84 2.18 -6.92 -0.15
C LEU A 84 1.61 -8.31 -0.41
N ALA A 85 2.33 -9.34 -0.01
CA ALA A 85 1.87 -10.71 -0.01
C ALA A 85 2.06 -11.32 1.38
N PHE A 86 1.16 -12.21 1.77
CA PHE A 86 1.16 -12.84 3.08
C PHE A 86 1.15 -14.35 2.93
N ASP A 87 1.99 -15.03 3.70
CA ASP A 87 1.88 -16.46 3.91
C ASP A 87 0.80 -16.72 4.97
N ARG A 88 -0.27 -17.42 4.59
CA ARG A 88 -1.42 -17.66 5.47
C ARG A 88 -1.06 -18.55 6.64
N GLU A 89 -0.26 -19.60 6.41
CA GLU A 89 0.13 -20.54 7.47
C GLU A 89 1.04 -19.85 8.48
N GLU A 90 2.01 -19.08 8.03
CA GLU A 90 2.91 -18.33 8.89
C GLU A 90 2.15 -17.28 9.71
N ALA A 91 1.18 -16.59 9.10
CA ALA A 91 0.34 -15.62 9.80
C ALA A 91 -0.56 -16.27 10.86
N LEU A 92 -1.18 -17.42 10.54
CA LEU A 92 -1.98 -18.19 11.49
C LEU A 92 -1.12 -18.73 12.65
N LYS A 93 0.08 -19.19 12.36
CA LYS A 93 1.05 -19.62 13.38
C LYS A 93 1.39 -18.48 14.33
N ALA A 94 1.75 -17.30 13.79
CA ALA A 94 2.06 -16.13 14.61
C ALA A 94 0.87 -15.70 15.50
N PHE A 95 -0.35 -15.74 14.97
CA PHE A 95 -1.57 -15.45 15.71
C PHE A 95 -1.81 -16.43 16.86
N ARG A 96 -1.70 -17.77 16.60
CA ARG A 96 -1.89 -18.81 17.61
C ARG A 96 -0.85 -18.73 18.72
N GLU A 97 0.40 -18.53 18.36
CA GLU A 97 1.50 -18.36 19.33
C GLU A 97 1.29 -17.12 20.21
N ALA A 98 0.91 -16.00 19.62
CA ALA A 98 0.62 -14.79 20.39
C ALA A 98 -0.54 -15.00 21.36
N ARG A 99 -1.60 -15.72 20.92
CA ARG A 99 -2.74 -16.05 21.76
C ARG A 99 -2.37 -16.99 22.90
N ALA A 100 -1.63 -18.05 22.62
CA ALA A 100 -1.16 -19.00 23.62
C ALA A 100 -0.26 -18.37 24.67
N GLN A 101 0.51 -17.36 24.29
CA GLN A 101 1.40 -16.61 25.18
C GLN A 101 0.74 -15.41 25.89
N GLY A 102 -0.57 -15.23 25.72
CA GLY A 102 -1.29 -14.08 26.32
C GLY A 102 -0.81 -12.71 25.84
N LYS A 103 -0.17 -12.63 24.68
CA LYS A 103 0.29 -11.36 24.09
C LYS A 103 -0.90 -10.53 23.63
N LYS A 104 -0.77 -9.22 23.66
CA LYS A 104 -1.79 -8.28 23.16
C LYS A 104 -1.65 -8.01 21.67
N ARG A 105 -0.48 -8.31 21.07
CA ARG A 105 -0.15 -8.01 19.68
C ARG A 105 0.80 -9.04 19.07
N PHE A 106 0.80 -9.11 17.73
CA PHE A 106 1.75 -9.90 16.95
C PHE A 106 2.09 -9.19 15.65
N LEU A 107 3.26 -9.47 15.09
CA LEU A 107 3.66 -8.95 13.79
C LEU A 107 3.03 -9.80 12.68
N LEU A 108 2.49 -9.15 11.66
CA LEU A 108 2.07 -9.83 10.43
C LEU A 108 3.33 -10.14 9.59
N PRO A 109 3.59 -11.42 9.28
CA PRO A 109 4.64 -11.79 8.34
C PRO A 109 4.22 -11.30 6.95
N VAL A 110 5.01 -10.39 6.37
CA VAL A 110 4.71 -9.77 5.09
C VAL A 110 5.90 -9.87 4.15
N ARG A 111 5.64 -10.25 2.90
CA ARG A 111 6.61 -10.20 1.80
C ARG A 111 6.35 -8.96 0.97
N TYR A 112 7.39 -8.16 0.76
CA TYR A 112 7.33 -6.96 -0.06
C TYR A 112 7.84 -7.27 -1.46
N THR A 113 7.08 -6.84 -2.46
CA THR A 113 7.50 -6.89 -3.86
C THR A 113 7.66 -5.46 -4.36
N PRO A 114 8.87 -5.00 -4.71
CA PRO A 114 9.04 -3.68 -5.32
C PRO A 114 8.37 -3.65 -6.69
N PRO A 115 7.93 -2.48 -7.17
CA PRO A 115 7.54 -2.33 -8.57
C PRO A 115 8.77 -2.46 -9.49
N SER A 116 8.53 -2.67 -10.77
CA SER A 116 9.58 -2.67 -11.78
C SER A 116 9.18 -1.69 -12.91
N PRO A 117 9.95 -0.61 -13.14
CA PRO A 117 11.07 -0.14 -12.31
C PRO A 117 10.63 0.36 -10.93
N SER A 118 11.51 0.29 -9.94
CA SER A 118 11.32 0.89 -8.61
C SER A 118 11.89 2.32 -8.56
N LEU A 119 11.56 3.08 -7.51
CA LEU A 119 12.20 4.38 -7.27
C LEU A 119 13.73 4.26 -7.11
N LYS A 120 14.21 3.15 -6.57
CA LYS A 120 15.67 2.88 -6.49
C LYS A 120 16.29 2.75 -7.85
N ASP A 121 15.63 2.03 -8.76
CA ASP A 121 16.11 1.85 -10.14
C ASP A 121 16.13 3.20 -10.86
N LEU A 122 15.06 4.00 -10.75
CA LEU A 122 14.99 5.32 -11.36
C LEU A 122 16.04 6.28 -10.77
N TYR A 123 16.24 6.25 -9.47
CA TYR A 123 17.27 7.05 -8.82
C TYR A 123 18.68 6.68 -9.28
N ALA A 124 18.94 5.39 -9.44
CA ALA A 124 20.22 4.90 -9.98
C ALA A 124 20.44 5.32 -11.43
N LEU A 125 19.36 5.43 -12.23
CA LEU A 125 19.39 5.95 -13.60
C LEU A 125 19.52 7.48 -13.67
N GLY A 126 19.55 8.18 -12.54
CA GLY A 126 19.72 9.63 -12.50
C GLY A 126 18.43 10.44 -12.41
N VAL A 127 17.27 9.80 -12.26
CA VAL A 127 16.00 10.50 -12.01
C VAL A 127 15.98 11.00 -10.57
N ARG A 128 16.41 12.24 -10.35
CA ARG A 128 16.62 12.79 -9.01
C ARG A 128 15.86 14.06 -8.73
N GLU A 129 15.53 14.82 -9.75
CA GLU A 129 14.92 16.14 -9.60
C GLU A 129 13.92 16.46 -10.71
N HIS A 130 13.05 17.38 -10.44
CA HIS A 130 12.11 17.94 -11.40
C HIS A 130 12.84 18.99 -12.27
N LEU A 131 12.85 18.79 -13.58
CA LEU A 131 13.53 19.68 -14.49
C LEU A 131 12.64 20.85 -14.95
N ALA A 132 11.40 20.55 -15.35
CA ALA A 132 10.48 21.55 -15.85
C ALA A 132 9.03 21.08 -15.79
N THR A 133 8.11 22.04 -15.73
CA THR A 133 6.67 21.85 -15.96
C THR A 133 6.24 22.79 -17.07
N ALA A 134 5.41 22.30 -17.98
CA ALA A 134 4.75 23.11 -18.99
C ALA A 134 3.26 22.80 -18.98
N GLU A 135 2.45 23.84 -19.10
CA GLU A 135 1.00 23.71 -19.18
C GLU A 135 0.49 24.29 -20.49
N THR A 136 -0.51 23.68 -21.08
CA THR A 136 -1.19 24.21 -22.24
C THR A 136 -2.70 24.06 -22.08
N GLY A 137 -3.44 25.12 -22.42
CA GLY A 137 -4.90 25.12 -22.41
C GLY A 137 -5.45 24.63 -23.75
N PHE A 138 -6.54 23.89 -23.72
CA PHE A 138 -7.28 23.44 -24.91
C PHE A 138 -8.79 23.75 -24.82
N TRP A 139 -9.12 24.87 -24.18
CA TRP A 139 -10.49 25.39 -24.09
C TRP A 139 -11.06 25.62 -25.48
N GLY A 140 -12.33 25.19 -25.69
CA GLY A 140 -12.99 25.32 -26.99
C GLY A 140 -12.55 24.31 -28.06
N SER A 141 -11.71 23.34 -27.70
CA SER A 141 -11.34 22.26 -28.63
C SER A 141 -12.48 21.27 -28.80
N SER A 142 -12.55 20.63 -29.99
CA SER A 142 -13.53 19.57 -30.22
C SER A 142 -13.29 18.35 -29.32
N PRO A 143 -14.31 17.52 -29.05
CA PRO A 143 -14.16 16.30 -28.24
C PRO A 143 -13.06 15.36 -28.75
N GLU A 144 -12.92 15.25 -30.08
CA GLU A 144 -11.92 14.39 -30.73
C GLU A 144 -10.51 14.90 -30.45
N ARG A 145 -10.30 16.20 -30.51
CA ARG A 145 -9.01 16.83 -30.18
C ARG A 145 -8.66 16.61 -28.71
N VAL A 146 -9.62 16.79 -27.82
CA VAL A 146 -9.43 16.54 -26.37
C VAL A 146 -9.07 15.05 -26.13
N HIS A 147 -9.75 14.14 -26.81
CA HIS A 147 -9.46 12.70 -26.75
C HIS A 147 -8.01 12.41 -27.20
N ASN A 148 -7.61 12.94 -28.35
CA ASN A 148 -6.27 12.72 -28.91
C ASN A 148 -5.17 13.29 -28.00
N ILE A 149 -5.38 14.48 -27.42
CA ILE A 149 -4.43 15.07 -26.45
C ILE A 149 -4.28 14.15 -25.22
N ARG A 150 -5.39 13.66 -24.65
CA ARG A 150 -5.35 12.73 -23.51
C ARG A 150 -4.68 11.43 -23.86
N LEU A 151 -4.94 10.89 -25.04
CA LEU A 151 -4.31 9.66 -25.51
C LEU A 151 -2.80 9.84 -25.67
N ALA A 152 -2.36 10.92 -26.30
CA ALA A 152 -0.94 11.23 -26.43
C ALA A 152 -0.26 11.41 -25.05
N ALA A 153 -0.88 12.16 -24.15
CA ALA A 153 -0.37 12.35 -22.79
C ALA A 153 -0.25 11.02 -22.04
N SER A 154 -1.24 10.13 -22.16
CA SER A 154 -1.19 8.82 -21.48
C SER A 154 -0.09 7.90 -22.01
N ARG A 155 0.33 8.06 -23.26
CA ARG A 155 1.46 7.30 -23.84
C ARG A 155 2.83 7.81 -23.39
N LEU A 156 2.89 9.09 -23.04
CA LEU A 156 4.13 9.72 -22.57
C LEU A 156 4.28 9.63 -21.04
N ASP A 157 3.18 9.41 -20.34
CA ASP A 157 3.19 9.32 -18.88
C ASP A 157 4.02 8.10 -18.42
N GLY A 158 5.06 8.37 -17.63
CA GLY A 158 5.98 7.34 -17.15
C GLY A 158 7.03 6.88 -18.16
N LEU A 159 7.12 7.50 -19.36
CA LEU A 159 8.12 7.14 -20.34
C LEU A 159 9.53 7.51 -19.85
N LEU A 160 10.41 6.52 -19.77
CA LEU A 160 11.83 6.72 -19.49
C LEU A 160 12.56 7.02 -20.81
N VAL A 161 13.08 8.24 -20.91
CA VAL A 161 13.83 8.68 -22.08
C VAL A 161 15.31 8.69 -21.74
N PRO A 162 16.12 7.83 -22.41
CA PRO A 162 17.57 7.87 -22.23
C PRO A 162 18.16 9.16 -22.79
N PRO A 163 19.37 9.54 -22.37
CA PRO A 163 20.06 10.69 -22.98
C PRO A 163 20.21 10.50 -24.50
N GLY A 164 19.82 11.53 -25.26
CA GLY A 164 19.92 11.50 -26.72
C GLY A 164 18.72 12.15 -27.42
N PRO A 165 18.64 12.03 -28.76
CA PRO A 165 17.51 12.54 -29.51
C PRO A 165 16.21 11.82 -29.16
N PHE A 166 15.17 12.56 -28.82
CA PHE A 166 13.83 12.07 -28.58
C PHE A 166 12.88 12.45 -29.72
N SER A 167 12.04 11.52 -30.15
CA SER A 167 11.03 11.76 -31.18
C SER A 167 9.65 11.35 -30.70
N PHE A 168 8.73 12.28 -30.58
CA PHE A 168 7.33 12.04 -30.25
C PHE A 168 6.62 11.04 -31.19
N ASN A 169 7.02 11.00 -32.44
CA ASN A 169 6.41 10.10 -33.43
C ASN A 169 6.87 8.65 -33.31
N ARG A 170 7.82 8.38 -32.43
CA ARG A 170 8.36 7.03 -32.18
C ARG A 170 8.12 6.55 -30.74
N ALA A 171 7.49 7.39 -29.92
CA ALA A 171 7.18 7.11 -28.53
C ALA A 171 5.87 6.31 -28.37
#